data_2f8f93fe53eeb6813933cc70d00aab69
#
_entry.id   2f8f93fe53eeb6813933cc70d00aab69
#
_cell.length_a   1.000
_cell.length_b   1.000
_cell.length_c   1.000
_cell.angle_alpha   90.00
_cell.angle_beta   90.00
_cell.angle_gamma   90.00
#
_symmetry.space_group_name_H-M   'P 1'
#
loop_
_entity.id
_entity.type
_entity.pdbx_description
1 polymer ?
#
loop_
_entity_poly.entity_id
_entity_poly.type
_entity_poly.pdbx_seq_one_letter_code
_entity_poly.pdbx_strand_id
1 'polypeptide(L)'
;MPHRRAQADIIDSCKHQFTIESFGVKVRIGCNSASGLRELHELASSALGGKYKLLGGANAEHTFTHIRKKDGNDDLFKDGNLIAEERIRESVLRQFPSDLRITVAEFAKRKVFVHAGAVSWKGQGIILPANSGLGKSTLIAELIKLGAKYFSDEYAVLDERGRIHSFPKPLSLVSSGEICSTSLAVECQFTRSSETCTV
;
A
#
# COMPACT_ATOMS: atom_id res chain seq x y z
N MET A 1 -13.24 19.38 -24.40
CA MET A 1 -13.71 18.73 -23.18
C MET A 1 -14.21 17.28 -23.38
N PRO A 2 -13.64 16.50 -24.28
CA PRO A 2 -14.01 15.07 -24.44
C PRO A 2 -13.47 14.16 -23.34
N HIS A 3 -12.34 14.47 -22.70
CA HIS A 3 -11.72 13.62 -21.68
C HIS A 3 -12.58 13.39 -20.41
N ARG A 4 -13.37 14.37 -19.97
CA ARG A 4 -14.23 14.20 -18.77
C ARG A 4 -15.42 13.26 -18.98
N ARG A 5 -15.97 13.18 -20.20
CA ARG A 5 -17.05 12.21 -20.50
C ARG A 5 -16.52 10.79 -20.56
N ALA A 6 -15.38 10.57 -21.21
CA ALA A 6 -14.76 9.25 -21.25
C ALA A 6 -14.37 8.73 -19.85
N GLN A 7 -14.00 9.62 -18.93
CA GLN A 7 -13.69 9.27 -17.53
C GLN A 7 -14.93 8.83 -16.74
N ALA A 8 -16.07 9.50 -16.92
CA ALA A 8 -17.32 9.10 -16.26
C ALA A 8 -17.79 7.73 -16.78
N ASP A 9 -17.71 7.49 -18.08
CA ASP A 9 -18.12 6.23 -18.71
C ASP A 9 -17.25 5.05 -18.25
N ILE A 10 -15.97 5.26 -17.94
CA ILE A 10 -15.07 4.22 -17.41
C ILE A 10 -15.45 3.85 -15.96
N ILE A 11 -15.74 4.84 -15.12
CA ILE A 11 -16.16 4.62 -13.74
C ILE A 11 -17.53 3.92 -13.70
N ASP A 12 -18.46 4.32 -14.56
CA ASP A 12 -19.78 3.70 -14.66
C ASP A 12 -19.74 2.26 -15.25
N SER A 13 -18.68 1.90 -15.98
CA SER A 13 -18.48 0.54 -16.47
C SER A 13 -18.15 -0.46 -15.38
N CYS A 14 -17.69 0.01 -14.21
CA CYS A 14 -17.32 -0.83 -13.07
C CYS A 14 -18.52 -1.19 -12.19
N LYS A 15 -19.11 -2.36 -12.49
CA LYS A 15 -20.23 -2.90 -11.70
C LYS A 15 -19.83 -3.38 -10.29
N HIS A 16 -18.53 -3.62 -10.06
CA HIS A 16 -18.00 -4.14 -8.82
C HIS A 16 -17.05 -3.12 -8.21
N GLN A 17 -17.32 -2.70 -6.98
CA GLN A 17 -16.49 -1.70 -6.29
C GLN A 17 -16.57 -1.83 -4.78
N PHE A 18 -15.54 -1.39 -4.09
CA PHE A 18 -15.54 -1.14 -2.65
C PHE A 18 -14.78 0.16 -2.34
N THR A 19 -15.05 0.72 -1.17
CA THR A 19 -14.37 1.93 -0.68
C THR A 19 -13.66 1.60 0.62
N ILE A 20 -12.42 2.06 0.73
CA ILE A 20 -11.61 1.96 1.93
C ILE A 20 -11.29 3.34 2.49
N GLU A 21 -11.01 3.40 3.78
CA GLU A 21 -10.38 4.54 4.43
C GLU A 21 -9.10 4.08 5.12
N SER A 22 -7.97 4.69 4.76
CA SER A 22 -6.67 4.45 5.38
C SER A 22 -6.02 5.79 5.72
N PHE A 23 -5.63 5.99 6.98
CA PHE A 23 -5.06 7.25 7.49
C PHE A 23 -5.86 8.51 7.12
N GLY A 24 -7.20 8.38 7.08
CA GLY A 24 -8.13 9.47 6.75
C GLY A 24 -8.31 9.72 5.25
N VAL A 25 -7.66 8.96 4.38
CA VAL A 25 -7.82 9.02 2.92
C VAL A 25 -8.85 8.00 2.47
N LYS A 26 -9.87 8.45 1.75
CA LYS A 26 -10.93 7.59 1.22
C LYS A 26 -10.65 7.27 -0.24
N VAL A 27 -10.49 5.98 -0.53
CA VAL A 27 -10.18 5.48 -1.86
C VAL A 27 -11.24 4.48 -2.30
N ARG A 28 -11.82 4.70 -3.48
CA ARG A 28 -12.71 3.75 -4.15
C ARG A 28 -11.89 2.90 -5.11
N ILE A 29 -12.13 1.61 -5.07
CA ILE A 29 -11.47 0.63 -5.93
C ILE A 29 -12.55 -0.10 -6.70
N GLY A 30 -12.49 -0.04 -8.03
CA GLY A 30 -13.47 -0.62 -8.94
C GLY A 30 -12.84 -1.57 -9.95
N CYS A 31 -13.66 -2.54 -10.41
CA CYS A 31 -13.27 -3.48 -11.46
C CYS A 31 -14.49 -3.89 -12.28
N ASN A 32 -14.28 -4.22 -13.56
CA ASN A 32 -15.35 -4.73 -14.42
C ASN A 32 -15.67 -6.22 -14.20
N SER A 33 -14.96 -6.92 -13.29
CA SER A 33 -15.23 -8.31 -12.93
C SER A 33 -15.18 -8.55 -11.42
N ALA A 34 -16.03 -9.47 -10.92
CA ALA A 34 -16.06 -9.81 -9.50
C ALA A 34 -14.78 -10.53 -9.03
N SER A 35 -14.15 -11.34 -9.89
CA SER A 35 -12.87 -12.00 -9.57
C SER A 35 -11.72 -10.99 -9.48
N GLY A 36 -11.67 -10.03 -10.41
CA GLY A 36 -10.68 -8.94 -10.38
C GLY A 36 -10.84 -8.06 -9.14
N LEU A 37 -12.09 -7.81 -8.71
CA LEU A 37 -12.31 -7.03 -7.49
C LEU A 37 -11.79 -7.74 -6.24
N ARG A 38 -11.96 -9.06 -6.12
CA ARG A 38 -11.38 -9.83 -4.99
C ARG A 38 -9.87 -9.74 -4.97
N GLU A 39 -9.23 -9.89 -6.12
CA GLU A 39 -7.78 -9.77 -6.25
C GLU A 39 -7.28 -8.36 -5.86
N LEU A 40 -7.95 -7.30 -6.32
CA LEU A 40 -7.63 -5.93 -5.93
C LEU A 40 -7.80 -5.71 -4.42
N HIS A 41 -8.79 -6.36 -3.79
CA HIS A 41 -8.98 -6.28 -2.34
C HIS A 41 -7.81 -6.95 -1.58
N GLU A 42 -7.35 -8.12 -2.02
CA GLU A 42 -6.18 -8.80 -1.45
C GLU A 42 -4.91 -7.96 -1.62
N LEU A 43 -4.70 -7.40 -2.80
CA LEU A 43 -3.59 -6.50 -3.09
C LEU A 43 -3.63 -5.23 -2.24
N ALA A 44 -4.81 -4.62 -2.07
CA ALA A 44 -4.99 -3.45 -1.22
C ALA A 44 -4.71 -3.79 0.26
N SER A 45 -5.19 -4.94 0.73
CA SER A 45 -4.93 -5.43 2.08
C SER A 45 -3.44 -5.61 2.35
N SER A 46 -2.73 -6.26 1.43
CA SER A 46 -1.28 -6.44 1.49
C SER A 46 -0.54 -5.10 1.41
N ALA A 47 -0.94 -4.22 0.48
CA ALA A 47 -0.31 -2.91 0.28
C ALA A 47 -0.38 -2.02 1.52
N LEU A 48 -1.49 -2.04 2.21
CA LEU A 48 -1.74 -1.19 3.38
C LEU A 48 -1.48 -1.91 4.73
N GLY A 49 -0.96 -3.14 4.69
CA GLY A 49 -0.71 -3.94 5.90
C GLY A 49 -1.94 -4.11 6.77
N GLY A 50 -3.13 -4.20 6.17
CA GLY A 50 -4.41 -4.27 6.87
C GLY A 50 -4.84 -2.96 7.58
N LYS A 51 -4.11 -1.86 7.42
CA LYS A 51 -4.39 -0.57 8.06
C LYS A 51 -5.44 0.25 7.31
N TYR A 52 -6.62 -0.31 7.13
CA TYR A 52 -7.76 0.37 6.50
C TYR A 52 -9.09 -0.11 7.08
N LYS A 53 -10.15 0.62 6.80
CA LYS A 53 -11.54 0.27 7.07
C LYS A 53 -12.31 0.19 5.78
N LEU A 54 -13.22 -0.77 5.65
CA LEU A 54 -14.20 -0.80 4.57
C LEU A 54 -15.32 0.20 4.89
N LEU A 55 -15.71 0.99 3.89
CA LEU A 55 -16.79 1.97 4.00
C LEU A 55 -17.94 1.58 3.08
N GLY A 56 -19.18 1.61 3.60
CA GLY A 56 -20.39 1.44 2.80
C GLY A 56 -20.81 2.75 2.15
N GLY A 57 -20.80 2.81 0.79
CA GLY A 57 -21.43 3.92 0.04
C GLY A 57 -20.84 5.31 0.23
N ALA A 58 -19.63 5.45 0.79
CA ALA A 58 -19.02 6.74 1.06
C ALA A 58 -18.45 7.40 -0.20
N ASN A 59 -18.50 8.74 -0.23
CA ASN A 59 -17.76 9.50 -1.23
C ASN A 59 -16.26 9.26 -1.08
N ALA A 60 -15.60 8.92 -2.18
CA ALA A 60 -14.16 8.73 -2.23
C ALA A 60 -13.47 10.02 -2.72
N GLU A 61 -12.27 10.26 -2.20
CA GLU A 61 -11.41 11.37 -2.60
C GLU A 61 -10.56 10.98 -3.80
N HIS A 62 -10.22 9.69 -3.88
CA HIS A 62 -9.45 9.09 -4.98
C HIS A 62 -10.13 7.82 -5.48
N THR A 63 -9.85 7.48 -6.73
CA THR A 63 -10.40 6.28 -7.37
C THR A 63 -9.30 5.49 -8.06
N PHE A 64 -9.35 4.16 -7.94
CA PHE A 64 -8.61 3.22 -8.78
C PHE A 64 -9.60 2.36 -9.53
N THR A 65 -9.42 2.23 -10.83
CA THR A 65 -10.30 1.45 -11.70
C THR A 65 -9.48 0.52 -12.56
N HIS A 66 -9.70 -0.77 -12.42
CA HIS A 66 -9.06 -1.80 -13.24
C HIS A 66 -10.06 -2.34 -14.26
N ILE A 67 -9.70 -2.29 -15.52
CA ILE A 67 -10.53 -2.76 -16.65
C ILE A 67 -9.78 -3.86 -17.38
N ARG A 68 -10.37 -5.04 -17.41
CA ARG A 68 -9.93 -6.12 -18.28
C ARG A 68 -10.65 -6.00 -19.62
N LYS A 69 -9.90 -5.76 -20.68
CA LYS A 69 -10.41 -5.64 -22.05
C LYS A 69 -10.66 -7.03 -22.67
N LYS A 70 -11.52 -7.08 -23.69
CA LYS A 70 -11.81 -8.32 -24.43
C LYS A 70 -10.63 -8.84 -25.24
N ASP A 71 -9.71 -7.97 -25.60
CA ASP A 71 -8.47 -8.30 -26.34
C ASP A 71 -7.36 -8.90 -25.43
N GLY A 72 -7.64 -9.02 -24.12
CA GLY A 72 -6.72 -9.56 -23.12
C GLY A 72 -5.81 -8.52 -22.48
N ASN A 73 -5.90 -7.24 -22.87
CA ASN A 73 -5.19 -6.15 -22.23
C ASN A 73 -5.88 -5.76 -20.92
N ASP A 74 -5.08 -5.30 -19.97
CA ASP A 74 -5.56 -4.76 -18.70
C ASP A 74 -5.15 -3.28 -18.58
N ASP A 75 -6.11 -2.45 -18.19
CA ASP A 75 -5.90 -1.02 -17.94
C ASP A 75 -6.09 -0.74 -16.46
N LEU A 76 -5.23 0.12 -15.92
CA LEU A 76 -5.39 0.68 -14.58
C LEU A 76 -5.50 2.20 -14.67
N PHE A 77 -6.55 2.72 -14.07
CA PHE A 77 -6.81 4.16 -13.99
C PHE A 77 -6.70 4.62 -12.53
N LYS A 78 -6.14 5.80 -12.34
CA LYS A 78 -6.19 6.55 -11.08
C LYS A 78 -6.87 7.89 -11.33
N ASP A 79 -7.92 8.19 -10.59
CA ASP A 79 -8.72 9.42 -10.71
C ASP A 79 -9.13 9.71 -12.17
N GLY A 80 -9.48 8.63 -12.89
CA GLY A 80 -9.85 8.65 -14.31
C GLY A 80 -8.69 8.74 -15.30
N ASN A 81 -7.45 8.92 -14.86
CA ASN A 81 -6.28 8.95 -15.73
C ASN A 81 -5.69 7.55 -15.87
N LEU A 82 -5.36 7.16 -17.10
CA LEU A 82 -4.67 5.88 -17.37
C LEU A 82 -3.26 5.96 -16.79
N ILE A 83 -2.92 5.03 -15.89
CA ILE A 83 -1.60 4.96 -15.25
C ILE A 83 -0.82 3.71 -15.64
N ALA A 84 -1.50 2.66 -16.09
CA ALA A 84 -0.89 1.48 -16.67
C ALA A 84 -1.79 0.87 -17.73
N GLU A 85 -1.20 0.47 -18.86
CA GLU A 85 -1.81 -0.27 -19.95
C GLU A 85 -0.83 -1.32 -20.43
N GLU A 86 -1.13 -2.59 -20.18
CA GLU A 86 -0.25 -3.66 -20.58
C GLU A 86 -0.99 -4.95 -20.96
N ARG A 87 -0.34 -5.76 -21.82
CA ARG A 87 -0.82 -7.10 -22.16
C ARG A 87 -0.60 -8.11 -21.04
N ILE A 88 0.38 -7.85 -20.16
CA ILE A 88 0.71 -8.72 -19.05
C ILE A 88 0.00 -8.20 -17.80
N ARG A 89 -1.07 -8.88 -17.42
CA ARG A 89 -1.90 -8.55 -16.25
C ARG A 89 -1.09 -8.35 -14.98
N GLU A 90 -0.11 -9.21 -14.72
CA GLU A 90 0.74 -9.15 -13.53
C GLU A 90 1.53 -7.83 -13.43
N SER A 91 1.86 -7.22 -14.56
CA SER A 91 2.54 -5.92 -14.59
C SER A 91 1.61 -4.81 -14.12
N VAL A 92 0.37 -4.79 -14.64
CA VAL A 92 -0.66 -3.82 -14.24
C VAL A 92 -1.01 -3.98 -12.76
N LEU A 93 -1.20 -5.22 -12.31
CA LEU A 93 -1.56 -5.51 -10.92
C LEU A 93 -0.41 -5.23 -9.93
N ARG A 94 0.86 -5.27 -10.36
CA ARG A 94 2.01 -4.84 -9.54
C ARG A 94 2.05 -3.32 -9.34
N GLN A 95 1.58 -2.55 -10.32
CA GLN A 95 1.52 -1.10 -10.25
C GLN A 95 0.52 -0.62 -9.17
N PHE A 96 -0.65 -1.25 -9.10
CA PHE A 96 -1.74 -0.85 -8.20
C PHE A 96 -1.34 -0.76 -6.71
N PRO A 97 -0.68 -1.77 -6.08
CA PRO A 97 -0.28 -1.67 -4.68
C PRO A 97 0.67 -0.51 -4.39
N SER A 98 1.57 -0.21 -5.33
CA SER A 98 2.52 0.89 -5.21
C SER A 98 1.81 2.24 -5.23
N ASP A 99 0.98 2.46 -6.24
CA ASP A 99 0.23 3.71 -6.39
C ASP A 99 -0.78 3.93 -5.26
N LEU A 100 -1.40 2.86 -4.77
CA LEU A 100 -2.30 2.95 -3.61
C LEU A 100 -1.54 3.42 -2.36
N ARG A 101 -0.35 2.86 -2.08
CA ARG A 101 0.49 3.31 -0.95
C ARG A 101 0.92 4.77 -1.09
N ILE A 102 1.38 5.14 -2.29
CA ILE A 102 1.78 6.53 -2.58
C ILE A 102 0.59 7.47 -2.37
N THR A 103 -0.59 7.11 -2.88
CA THR A 103 -1.81 7.94 -2.71
C THR A 103 -2.16 8.11 -1.23
N VAL A 104 -2.14 7.02 -0.46
CA VAL A 104 -2.41 7.11 0.98
C VAL A 104 -1.35 7.94 1.69
N ALA A 105 -0.07 7.78 1.35
CA ALA A 105 1.02 8.53 1.96
C ALA A 105 0.95 10.03 1.65
N GLU A 106 0.62 10.39 0.41
CA GLU A 106 0.56 11.78 -0.07
C GLU A 106 -0.61 12.56 0.54
N PHE A 107 -1.78 11.91 0.68
CA PHE A 107 -3.00 12.56 1.13
C PHE A 107 -3.40 12.23 2.57
N ALA A 108 -2.53 11.54 3.33
CA ALA A 108 -2.80 11.17 4.72
C ALA A 108 -3.14 12.39 5.59
N LYS A 109 -4.18 12.25 6.41
CA LYS A 109 -4.63 13.33 7.29
C LYS A 109 -3.99 13.18 8.67
N ARG A 110 -3.36 14.27 9.15
CA ARG A 110 -2.73 14.32 10.48
C ARG A 110 -1.62 13.29 10.69
N LYS A 111 -0.98 12.85 9.59
CA LYS A 111 0.15 11.93 9.57
C LYS A 111 1.17 12.40 8.55
N VAL A 112 2.44 12.16 8.85
CA VAL A 112 3.54 12.37 7.91
C VAL A 112 4.13 11.01 7.58
N PHE A 113 4.24 10.72 6.30
CA PHE A 113 4.89 9.53 5.78
C PHE A 113 6.31 9.89 5.34
N VAL A 114 7.28 9.31 6.02
CA VAL A 114 8.69 9.47 5.68
C VAL A 114 9.16 8.19 5.01
N HIS A 115 9.76 8.30 3.81
CA HIS A 115 10.33 7.14 3.15
C HIS A 115 11.56 6.63 3.93
N ALA A 116 11.30 5.73 4.87
CA ALA A 116 12.28 5.21 5.80
C ALA A 116 11.82 3.86 6.37
N GLY A 117 12.75 3.05 6.80
CA GLY A 117 12.45 1.94 7.67
C GLY A 117 12.11 2.42 9.08
N ALA A 118 11.34 1.61 9.81
CA ALA A 118 11.01 1.89 11.19
C ALA A 118 10.94 0.61 12.02
N VAL A 119 11.55 0.64 13.19
CA VAL A 119 11.48 -0.41 14.20
C VAL A 119 11.23 0.20 15.57
N SER A 120 10.70 -0.59 16.51
CA SER A 120 10.64 -0.20 17.91
C SER A 120 11.64 -1.03 18.71
N TRP A 121 12.49 -0.36 19.46
CA TRP A 121 13.49 -0.94 20.35
C TRP A 121 13.25 -0.49 21.78
N LYS A 122 12.91 -1.42 22.66
CA LYS A 122 12.64 -1.12 24.08
C LYS A 122 11.62 0.00 24.30
N GLY A 123 10.59 0.06 23.45
CA GLY A 123 9.53 1.06 23.50
C GLY A 123 9.84 2.41 22.81
N GLN A 124 11.08 2.59 22.33
CA GLN A 124 11.47 3.76 21.53
C GLN A 124 11.44 3.44 20.05
N GLY A 125 11.03 4.39 19.23
CA GLY A 125 11.00 4.29 17.78
C GLY A 125 12.35 4.67 17.17
N ILE A 126 12.85 3.85 16.26
CA ILE A 126 14.03 4.13 15.46
C ILE A 126 13.61 4.26 14.01
N ILE A 127 13.92 5.41 13.39
CA ILE A 127 13.67 5.68 11.98
C ILE A 127 14.98 5.54 11.23
N LEU A 128 14.97 4.78 10.15
CA LEU A 128 16.13 4.44 9.34
C LEU A 128 15.95 5.00 7.91
N PRO A 129 16.24 6.29 7.68
CA PRO A 129 16.19 6.86 6.35
C PRO A 129 17.37 6.33 5.52
N ALA A 130 17.09 5.78 4.35
CA ALA A 130 18.13 5.36 3.42
C ALA A 130 17.54 5.23 2.00
N ASN A 131 18.35 5.51 1.00
CA ASN A 131 18.02 5.23 -0.38
C ASN A 131 17.93 3.71 -0.63
N SER A 132 17.26 3.33 -1.70
CA SER A 132 17.18 1.94 -2.13
C SER A 132 18.57 1.36 -2.36
N GLY A 133 18.80 0.12 -1.93
CA GLY A 133 20.09 -0.58 -2.13
C GLY A 133 21.17 -0.32 -1.07
N LEU A 134 20.95 0.57 -0.10
CA LEU A 134 21.94 0.88 0.96
C LEU A 134 21.85 -0.03 2.19
N GLY A 135 21.22 -1.20 2.08
CA GLY A 135 21.17 -2.18 3.15
C GLY A 135 20.13 -1.90 4.26
N LYS A 136 19.18 -0.98 4.04
CA LYS A 136 18.11 -0.67 5.00
C LYS A 136 17.36 -1.91 5.47
N SER A 137 16.85 -2.71 4.53
CA SER A 137 16.09 -3.93 4.83
C SER A 137 16.94 -4.97 5.57
N THR A 138 18.23 -5.07 5.26
CA THR A 138 19.18 -5.94 5.95
C THR A 138 19.37 -5.49 7.41
N LEU A 139 19.58 -4.19 7.63
CA LEU A 139 19.72 -3.65 8.99
C LEU A 139 18.45 -3.85 9.81
N ILE A 140 17.28 -3.63 9.22
CA ILE A 140 15.98 -3.90 9.85
C ILE A 140 15.88 -5.38 10.25
N ALA A 141 16.25 -6.30 9.35
CA ALA A 141 16.23 -7.74 9.64
C ALA A 141 17.14 -8.11 10.81
N GLU A 142 18.35 -7.53 10.87
CA GLU A 142 19.26 -7.78 11.99
C GLU A 142 18.72 -7.19 13.31
N LEU A 143 18.14 -6.01 13.30
CA LEU A 143 17.51 -5.44 14.49
C LEU A 143 16.34 -6.28 14.98
N ILE A 144 15.54 -6.86 14.07
CA ILE A 144 14.45 -7.78 14.44
C ILE A 144 15.01 -9.06 15.10
N LYS A 145 16.09 -9.63 14.56
CA LYS A 145 16.76 -10.80 15.18
C LYS A 145 17.26 -10.50 16.60
N LEU A 146 17.65 -9.25 16.87
CA LEU A 146 18.04 -8.78 18.19
C LEU A 146 16.87 -8.45 19.12
N GLY A 147 15.62 -8.59 18.65
CA GLY A 147 14.40 -8.38 19.44
C GLY A 147 13.70 -7.03 19.23
N ALA A 148 14.07 -6.26 18.22
CA ALA A 148 13.30 -5.09 17.83
C ALA A 148 11.95 -5.51 17.23
N LYS A 149 10.91 -4.70 17.47
CA LYS A 149 9.61 -4.90 16.83
C LYS A 149 9.61 -4.23 15.46
N TYR A 150 9.17 -4.93 14.44
CA TYR A 150 9.05 -4.41 13.08
C TYR A 150 7.86 -3.46 12.94
N PHE A 151 8.10 -2.27 12.39
CA PHE A 151 7.05 -1.30 12.10
C PHE A 151 6.88 -1.09 10.60
N SER A 152 7.98 -0.89 9.85
CA SER A 152 7.94 -0.71 8.39
C SER A 152 9.33 -0.81 7.77
N ASP A 153 9.38 -1.11 6.47
CA ASP A 153 10.59 -1.02 5.63
C ASP A 153 10.45 0.01 4.49
N GLU A 154 9.28 0.63 4.37
CA GLU A 154 9.00 1.57 3.28
C GLU A 154 8.61 2.96 3.79
N TYR A 155 7.70 3.04 4.78
CA TYR A 155 7.25 4.31 5.35
C TYR A 155 7.23 4.29 6.87
N ALA A 156 8.00 5.17 7.49
CA ALA A 156 7.80 5.55 8.87
C ALA A 156 6.63 6.55 8.94
N VAL A 157 5.55 6.19 9.62
CA VAL A 157 4.34 7.01 9.71
C VAL A 157 4.31 7.71 11.06
N LEU A 158 4.44 9.04 11.05
CA LEU A 158 4.48 9.87 12.24
C LEU A 158 3.17 10.61 12.46
N ASP A 159 2.74 10.73 13.69
CA ASP A 159 1.64 11.63 14.05
C ASP A 159 2.13 12.99 14.59
N GLU A 160 1.18 13.89 14.86
CA GLU A 160 1.44 15.23 15.38
C GLU A 160 2.14 15.27 16.75
N ARG A 161 2.17 14.12 17.44
CA ARG A 161 2.84 13.94 18.74
C ARG A 161 4.22 13.29 18.60
N GLY A 162 4.71 13.11 17.37
CA GLY A 162 5.97 12.41 17.09
C GLY A 162 5.94 10.91 17.32
N ARG A 163 4.77 10.29 17.45
CA ARG A 163 4.69 8.82 17.61
C ARG A 163 4.75 8.16 16.27
N ILE A 164 5.49 7.04 16.17
CA ILE A 164 5.55 6.20 15.00
C ILE A 164 4.39 5.21 15.02
N HIS A 165 3.67 5.11 13.92
CA HIS A 165 2.62 4.12 13.69
C HIS A 165 3.15 3.01 12.79
N SER A 166 2.79 1.79 13.11
CA SER A 166 3.12 0.63 12.28
C SER A 166 2.42 0.72 10.91
N PHE A 167 3.21 0.55 9.84
CA PHE A 167 2.74 0.43 8.47
C PHE A 167 3.48 -0.75 7.80
N PRO A 168 3.16 -1.97 8.22
CA PRO A 168 3.94 -3.13 7.83
C PRO A 168 3.72 -3.49 6.35
N LYS A 169 4.83 -3.82 5.70
CA LYS A 169 4.92 -4.44 4.38
C LYS A 169 5.84 -5.64 4.52
N PRO A 170 5.63 -6.74 3.79
CA PRO A 170 6.58 -7.84 3.78
C PRO A 170 8.00 -7.35 3.49
N LEU A 171 8.95 -7.79 4.31
CA LEU A 171 10.35 -7.39 4.16
C LEU A 171 10.93 -8.06 2.91
N SER A 172 11.50 -7.29 2.01
CA SER A 172 12.18 -7.79 0.82
C SER A 172 13.70 -7.81 1.07
N LEU A 173 14.28 -9.00 1.21
CA LEU A 173 15.71 -9.17 1.35
C LEU A 173 16.32 -9.60 0.02
N VAL A 174 17.40 -8.96 -0.40
CA VAL A 174 18.20 -9.39 -1.54
C VAL A 174 19.28 -10.33 -1.02
N SER A 175 19.19 -11.61 -1.38
CA SER A 175 20.22 -12.60 -1.10
C SER A 175 20.92 -12.94 -2.41
N SER A 176 22.23 -12.73 -2.46
CA SER A 176 23.14 -13.14 -3.57
C SER A 176 22.62 -12.91 -4.99
N GLY A 177 22.04 -11.73 -5.25
CA GLY A 177 21.62 -11.33 -6.60
C GLY A 177 20.23 -11.78 -7.04
N GLU A 178 19.54 -12.61 -6.27
CA GLU A 178 18.13 -12.91 -6.44
C GLU A 178 17.30 -12.17 -5.38
N ILE A 179 16.24 -11.50 -5.82
CA ILE A 179 15.25 -10.93 -4.90
C ILE A 179 14.49 -12.09 -4.27
N CYS A 180 15.02 -12.60 -3.18
CA CYS A 180 14.28 -13.52 -2.35
C CYS A 180 13.27 -12.67 -1.55
N SER A 181 12.02 -12.59 -2.02
CA SER A 181 10.91 -12.23 -1.17
C SER A 181 10.72 -13.36 -0.17
N THR A 182 11.69 -13.53 0.71
CA THR A 182 11.45 -14.26 1.91
C THR A 182 10.37 -13.47 2.63
N SER A 183 9.11 -13.92 2.51
CA SER A 183 8.24 -13.82 3.66
C SER A 183 9.03 -14.55 4.76
N LEU A 184 9.98 -13.84 5.39
CA LEU A 184 10.21 -14.07 6.77
C LEU A 184 8.81 -13.86 7.36
N ALA A 185 8.05 -14.96 7.42
CA ALA A 185 7.18 -15.22 8.51
C ALA A 185 8.10 -15.26 9.76
N VAL A 186 8.82 -14.13 10.00
CA VAL A 186 8.89 -13.64 11.32
C VAL A 186 7.40 -13.60 11.63
N GLU A 187 6.91 -14.54 12.44
CA GLU A 187 5.78 -14.32 13.30
C GLU A 187 6.07 -13.02 14.06
N CYS A 188 6.10 -11.90 13.31
CA CYS A 188 5.66 -10.64 13.79
C CYS A 188 4.26 -11.00 14.21
N GLN A 189 4.11 -11.38 15.48
CA GLN A 189 2.82 -11.36 16.12
C GLN A 189 2.27 -9.99 15.73
N PHE A 190 1.51 -9.98 14.63
CA PHE A 190 0.68 -8.88 14.23
C PHE A 190 -0.35 -8.76 15.35
N THR A 191 0.09 -8.19 16.46
CA THR A 191 -0.85 -7.77 17.47
C THR A 191 -1.73 -6.77 16.74
N ARG A 192 -3.00 -7.14 16.58
CA ARG A 192 -4.08 -6.32 16.01
C ARG A 192 -4.27 -4.99 16.75
N SER A 193 -3.43 -4.68 17.71
CA SER A 193 -3.42 -3.44 18.46
C SER A 193 -2.65 -2.37 17.69
N SER A 194 -3.18 -1.15 17.71
CA SER A 194 -2.58 0.09 17.23
C SER A 194 -1.28 0.39 17.99
N GLU A 195 -0.21 -0.41 17.75
CA GLU A 195 1.07 -0.15 18.39
C GLU A 195 1.65 1.15 17.87
N THR A 196 1.87 2.05 18.79
CA THR A 196 2.61 3.29 18.57
C THR A 196 3.78 3.31 19.54
N CYS A 197 4.91 3.90 19.13
CA CYS A 197 6.01 4.19 20.02
C CYS A 197 6.43 5.65 19.86
N THR A 198 7.01 6.23 20.92
CA THR A 198 7.63 7.56 20.86
C THR A 198 9.00 7.49 20.21
N VAL A 199 9.36 8.52 19.46
CA VAL A 199 10.70 8.71 18.89
C VAL A 199 11.67 9.07 19.98
#